data_4497413a3ab991da0603cd98cccbc624
#
_entry.id   4497413a3ab991da0603cd98cccbc624
#
_cell.length_a   1.000
_cell.length_b   1.000
_cell.length_c   1.000
_cell.angle_alpha   90.00
_cell.angle_beta   90.00
_cell.angle_gamma   90.00
#
_symmetry.space_group_name_H-M   'P 1'
#
loop_
_entity.id
_entity.type
_entity.pdbx_description
1 polymer ?
#
loop_
_entity_poly.entity_id
_entity_poly.type
_entity_poly.pdbx_seq_one_letter_code
_entity_poly.pdbx_strand_id
1 'polypeptide(L)'
;LGEALKGGIVLHAGFFLGPHAMYQQLQTMPEDEAKKICMTDIAFVNQLYGCEELARLQRHDARFMNTSIMITLLGAACSDGLEDGRKISGVGGQYNFVAMAHALHDARSVLMCRSTRTKGGEVTSNIVWHYGHTTIPAHLRDIVVTEYGMAMLRGQREKDVIARMLNIADSRFQPELLEQAKRAGKIPADYEIPPQFCNNFPERLERIAARLRPEGLFPAYPFGSDFTPEELVLAGALQSLKTKMGSRHTLFKTLAGAVRAAGAPPAAAMPYLARMGLDDPDELKETAYQKLLLAELKELGYL
;
A
#
# COMPACT_ATOMS: atom_id res chain seq x y z
N LEU A 1 20.85 29.46 -3.17
CA LEU A 1 20.82 28.59 -4.36
C LEU A 1 21.08 29.46 -5.57
N GLY A 2 22.00 29.04 -6.48
CA GLY A 2 22.26 29.76 -7.73
C GLY A 2 21.08 29.66 -8.71
N GLU A 3 21.07 30.51 -9.72
CA GLU A 3 20.05 30.52 -10.78
C GLU A 3 20.16 29.33 -11.74
N ALA A 4 21.29 28.62 -11.76
CA ALA A 4 21.53 27.47 -12.61
C ALA A 4 21.93 26.22 -11.79
N LEU A 5 21.52 25.06 -12.28
CA LEU A 5 21.88 23.77 -11.68
C LEU A 5 23.38 23.52 -11.91
N LYS A 6 24.12 23.19 -10.85
CA LYS A 6 25.52 22.80 -10.95
C LYS A 6 25.64 21.49 -11.74
N GLY A 7 26.40 21.50 -12.85
CA GLY A 7 26.54 20.36 -13.74
C GLY A 7 25.30 19.98 -14.52
N GLY A 8 24.20 20.77 -14.44
CA GLY A 8 22.96 20.52 -15.18
C GLY A 8 22.13 19.31 -14.70
N ILE A 9 22.49 18.66 -13.56
CA ILE A 9 21.80 17.48 -13.04
C ILE A 9 20.48 17.90 -12.37
N VAL A 10 19.37 17.37 -12.88
CA VAL A 10 18.02 17.62 -12.36
C VAL A 10 17.54 16.51 -11.44
N LEU A 11 18.07 15.28 -11.59
CA LEU A 11 17.66 14.10 -10.83
C LEU A 11 18.85 13.23 -10.47
N HIS A 12 18.96 12.86 -9.19
CA HIS A 12 19.84 11.81 -8.72
C HIS A 12 19.00 10.57 -8.35
N ALA A 13 19.35 9.40 -8.86
CA ALA A 13 18.66 8.15 -8.60
C ALA A 13 19.64 7.01 -8.37
N GLY A 14 19.30 6.09 -7.47
CA GLY A 14 20.02 4.83 -7.27
C GLY A 14 19.50 3.72 -8.19
N PHE A 15 18.22 3.78 -8.55
CA PHE A 15 17.55 2.86 -9.48
C PHE A 15 16.22 3.48 -9.94
N PHE A 16 15.61 2.86 -10.95
CA PHE A 16 14.24 3.18 -11.37
C PHE A 16 13.33 1.97 -11.15
N LEU A 17 12.13 2.24 -10.67
CA LEU A 17 11.05 1.28 -10.58
C LEU A 17 9.75 1.97 -10.97
N GLY A 18 9.09 1.47 -12.02
CA GLY A 18 7.85 2.07 -12.51
C GLY A 18 7.21 1.26 -13.64
N PRO A 19 6.19 1.80 -14.28
CA PRO A 19 5.47 1.16 -15.37
C PRO A 19 6.35 1.00 -16.63
N HIS A 20 5.93 0.11 -17.53
CA HIS A 20 6.63 -0.17 -18.79
C HIS A 20 6.86 1.12 -19.62
N ALA A 21 5.88 2.01 -19.69
CA ALA A 21 5.99 3.28 -20.40
C ALA A 21 7.15 4.15 -19.88
N MET A 22 7.43 4.14 -18.57
CA MET A 22 8.58 4.86 -18.00
C MET A 22 9.91 4.28 -18.51
N TYR A 23 10.05 2.96 -18.55
CA TYR A 23 11.26 2.32 -19.07
C TYR A 23 11.46 2.61 -20.56
N GLN A 24 10.39 2.58 -21.35
CA GLN A 24 10.45 2.98 -22.76
C GLN A 24 10.90 4.43 -22.94
N GLN A 25 10.38 5.37 -22.13
CA GLN A 25 10.80 6.76 -22.16
C GLN A 25 12.29 6.92 -21.79
N LEU A 26 12.76 6.20 -20.78
CA LEU A 26 14.19 6.20 -20.41
C LEU A 26 15.08 5.64 -21.53
N GLN A 27 14.65 4.57 -22.21
CA GLN A 27 15.41 3.96 -23.31
C GLN A 27 15.47 4.85 -24.57
N THR A 28 14.41 5.60 -24.84
CA THR A 28 14.30 6.47 -26.02
C THR A 28 14.60 7.93 -25.73
N MET A 29 15.02 8.25 -24.51
CA MET A 29 15.31 9.61 -24.06
C MET A 29 16.48 10.20 -24.88
N PRO A 30 16.36 11.44 -25.39
CA PRO A 30 17.46 12.14 -26.02
C PRO A 30 18.69 12.25 -25.10
N GLU A 31 19.88 12.15 -25.68
CA GLU A 31 21.15 12.10 -24.90
C GLU A 31 21.35 13.34 -24.02
N ASP A 32 20.94 14.51 -24.48
CA ASP A 32 21.01 15.76 -23.74
C ASP A 32 20.06 15.81 -22.54
N GLU A 33 18.91 15.14 -22.62
CA GLU A 33 18.02 14.94 -21.48
C GLU A 33 18.52 13.85 -20.55
N ALA A 34 19.00 12.72 -21.07
CA ALA A 34 19.57 11.64 -20.27
C ALA A 34 20.77 12.09 -19.42
N LYS A 35 21.60 13.01 -19.94
CA LYS A 35 22.73 13.60 -19.20
C LYS A 35 22.32 14.41 -17.96
N LYS A 36 21.05 14.84 -17.89
CA LYS A 36 20.51 15.55 -16.71
C LYS A 36 20.14 14.60 -15.56
N ILE A 37 20.14 13.28 -15.81
CA ILE A 37 19.87 12.25 -14.82
C ILE A 37 21.21 11.63 -14.39
N CYS A 38 21.54 11.74 -13.11
CA CYS A 38 22.73 11.12 -12.53
C CYS A 38 22.34 9.84 -11.78
N MET A 39 22.71 8.68 -12.33
CA MET A 39 22.66 7.42 -11.59
C MET A 39 23.82 7.39 -10.62
N THR A 40 23.54 7.20 -9.33
CA THR A 40 24.53 7.33 -8.27
C THR A 40 24.34 6.26 -7.21
N ASP A 41 25.28 6.20 -6.26
CA ASP A 41 25.18 5.32 -5.10
C ASP A 41 23.92 5.63 -4.28
N ILE A 42 23.21 4.58 -3.83
CA ILE A 42 22.00 4.72 -3.05
C ILE A 42 22.23 5.46 -1.73
N ALA A 43 23.44 5.41 -1.17
CA ALA A 43 23.80 6.15 0.03
C ALA A 43 23.76 7.67 -0.20
N PHE A 44 24.12 8.16 -1.40
CA PHE A 44 23.96 9.56 -1.76
C PHE A 44 22.48 9.99 -1.74
N VAL A 45 21.58 9.08 -2.15
CA VAL A 45 20.14 9.37 -2.20
C VAL A 45 19.50 9.34 -0.82
N ASN A 46 19.78 8.31 0.00
CA ASN A 46 19.05 8.03 1.23
C ASN A 46 19.77 8.41 2.53
N GLN A 47 20.99 8.96 2.48
CA GLN A 47 21.75 9.37 3.65
C GLN A 47 22.23 10.84 3.54
N LEU A 48 22.74 11.38 4.64
CA LEU A 48 23.38 12.70 4.68
C LEU A 48 24.92 12.60 4.58
N TYR A 49 25.49 11.46 4.95
CA TYR A 49 26.94 11.29 5.07
C TYR A 49 27.66 11.38 3.72
N GLY A 50 28.87 11.91 3.75
CA GLY A 50 29.74 12.06 2.59
C GLY A 50 29.55 13.35 1.79
N CYS A 51 28.33 13.85 1.67
CA CYS A 51 27.99 15.12 1.00
C CYS A 51 27.00 15.94 1.86
N GLU A 52 27.23 15.99 3.15
CA GLU A 52 26.25 16.48 4.13
C GLU A 52 25.83 17.94 3.91
N GLU A 53 26.78 18.84 3.65
CA GLU A 53 26.48 20.25 3.40
C GLU A 53 25.59 20.43 2.17
N LEU A 54 25.94 19.80 1.07
CA LEU A 54 25.16 19.83 -0.16
C LEU A 54 23.77 19.21 0.05
N ALA A 55 23.70 18.06 0.72
CA ALA A 55 22.46 17.39 1.01
C ALA A 55 21.53 18.24 1.88
N ARG A 56 22.06 18.95 2.88
CA ARG A 56 21.28 19.89 3.73
C ARG A 56 20.74 21.06 2.93
N LEU A 57 21.53 21.63 2.04
CA LEU A 57 21.09 22.74 1.17
C LEU A 57 20.01 22.30 0.17
N GLN A 58 20.15 21.12 -0.42
CA GLN A 58 19.21 20.61 -1.40
C GLN A 58 17.91 20.07 -0.78
N ARG A 59 17.96 19.58 0.46
CA ARG A 59 16.82 18.92 1.15
C ARG A 59 16.14 19.86 2.13
N HIS A 60 16.09 21.14 1.82
CA HIS A 60 15.29 22.09 2.57
C HIS A 60 13.81 21.73 2.45
N ASP A 61 13.08 21.79 3.57
CA ASP A 61 11.66 21.41 3.65
C ASP A 61 11.32 20.00 3.09
N ALA A 62 12.27 19.07 3.14
CA ALA A 62 12.07 17.74 2.58
C ALA A 62 10.95 16.97 3.28
N ARG A 63 10.21 16.18 2.50
CA ARG A 63 9.12 15.30 2.98
C ARG A 63 9.43 13.88 2.54
N PHE A 64 9.72 13.02 3.53
CA PHE A 64 10.07 11.62 3.32
C PHE A 64 8.87 10.74 3.64
N MET A 65 8.30 10.08 2.62
CA MET A 65 7.11 9.25 2.73
C MET A 65 7.49 7.78 2.64
N ASN A 66 7.07 6.99 3.63
CA ASN A 66 7.32 5.54 3.69
C ASN A 66 6.05 4.82 4.14
N THR A 67 5.94 3.54 3.78
CA THR A 67 4.82 2.70 4.19
C THR A 67 5.27 1.72 5.27
N SER A 68 4.46 1.56 6.30
CA SER A 68 4.65 0.59 7.39
C SER A 68 3.52 -0.44 7.39
N ILE A 69 3.80 -1.65 7.89
CA ILE A 69 2.80 -2.71 8.03
C ILE A 69 2.00 -2.53 9.32
N MET A 70 2.67 -2.15 10.40
CA MET A 70 2.10 -1.98 11.73
C MET A 70 2.71 -0.76 12.41
N ILE A 71 1.91 -0.07 13.24
CA ILE A 71 2.37 1.04 14.06
C ILE A 71 1.77 0.89 15.45
N THR A 72 2.60 1.03 16.49
CA THR A 72 2.11 0.99 17.87
C THR A 72 1.46 2.33 18.27
N LEU A 73 0.60 2.31 19.29
CA LEU A 73 0.02 3.55 19.85
C LEU A 73 1.07 4.53 20.37
N LEU A 74 2.28 4.09 20.66
CA LEU A 74 3.41 4.95 21.05
C LEU A 74 4.23 5.43 19.85
N GLY A 75 3.88 5.04 18.62
CA GLY A 75 4.48 5.52 17.39
C GLY A 75 5.73 4.75 16.93
N ALA A 76 6.05 3.60 17.51
CA ALA A 76 7.03 2.68 16.91
C ALA A 76 6.40 1.99 15.71
N ALA A 77 7.15 1.82 14.61
CA ALA A 77 6.64 1.20 13.39
C ALA A 77 7.42 -0.05 12.99
N CYS A 78 6.71 -1.00 12.38
CA CYS A 78 7.27 -2.21 11.80
C CYS A 78 6.97 -2.28 10.31
N SER A 79 7.98 -2.68 9.50
CA SER A 79 7.87 -2.74 8.04
C SER A 79 8.47 -4.00 7.42
N ASP A 80 9.34 -4.73 8.13
CA ASP A 80 10.16 -5.79 7.53
C ASP A 80 10.04 -7.15 8.23
N GLY A 81 9.49 -7.20 9.44
CA GLY A 81 9.42 -8.42 10.23
C GLY A 81 8.09 -8.64 10.92
N LEU A 82 7.85 -9.88 11.32
CA LEU A 82 6.69 -10.27 12.10
C LEU A 82 7.08 -10.53 13.55
N GLU A 83 6.10 -10.55 14.44
CA GLU A 83 6.28 -10.78 15.88
C GLU A 83 6.90 -12.14 16.20
N ASP A 84 6.68 -13.13 15.34
CA ASP A 84 7.26 -14.48 15.42
C ASP A 84 8.71 -14.57 14.89
N GLY A 85 9.33 -13.44 14.54
CA GLY A 85 10.70 -13.35 14.06
C GLY A 85 10.88 -13.54 12.55
N ARG A 86 9.83 -13.90 11.81
CA ARG A 86 9.92 -14.03 10.35
C ARG A 86 10.14 -12.68 9.67
N LYS A 87 11.09 -12.63 8.75
CA LYS A 87 11.27 -11.50 7.84
C LYS A 87 10.34 -11.65 6.63
N ILE A 88 9.61 -10.59 6.30
CA ILE A 88 8.67 -10.55 5.18
C ILE A 88 9.07 -9.57 4.10
N SER A 89 10.01 -8.69 4.39
CA SER A 89 10.53 -7.68 3.46
C SER A 89 11.94 -7.24 3.89
N GLY A 90 12.66 -6.57 3.00
CA GLY A 90 13.81 -5.75 3.36
C GLY A 90 13.35 -4.40 3.91
N VAL A 91 14.16 -3.80 4.78
CA VAL A 91 13.92 -2.44 5.29
C VAL A 91 14.07 -1.39 4.17
N GLY A 92 14.95 -1.64 3.20
CA GLY A 92 15.32 -0.67 2.17
C GLY A 92 15.90 0.60 2.80
N GLY A 93 15.56 1.76 2.23
CA GLY A 93 16.01 3.07 2.73
C GLY A 93 15.13 3.68 3.82
N GLN A 94 14.09 3.01 4.29
CA GLN A 94 13.11 3.59 5.19
C GLN A 94 13.71 4.18 6.45
N TYR A 95 14.56 3.42 7.16
CA TYR A 95 15.20 3.92 8.37
C TYR A 95 16.06 5.16 8.09
N ASN A 96 16.83 5.13 7.02
CA ASN A 96 17.72 6.22 6.63
C ASN A 96 16.92 7.51 6.33
N PHE A 97 15.82 7.41 5.59
CA PHE A 97 14.95 8.54 5.29
C PHE A 97 14.30 9.11 6.56
N VAL A 98 13.83 8.25 7.47
CA VAL A 98 13.26 8.69 8.74
C VAL A 98 14.30 9.37 9.62
N ALA A 99 15.48 8.79 9.78
CA ALA A 99 16.57 9.38 10.55
C ALA A 99 17.04 10.71 9.95
N MET A 100 17.18 10.77 8.63
CA MET A 100 17.54 11.97 7.89
C MET A 100 16.49 13.10 8.09
N ALA A 101 15.20 12.77 8.08
CA ALA A 101 14.14 13.73 8.32
C ALA A 101 14.23 14.39 9.73
N HIS A 102 14.78 13.67 10.69
CA HIS A 102 15.03 14.21 12.03
C HIS A 102 16.32 15.02 12.14
N ALA A 103 17.30 14.75 11.29
CA ALA A 103 18.58 15.45 11.26
C ALA A 103 18.55 16.74 10.42
N LEU A 104 17.61 16.85 9.47
CA LEU A 104 17.43 18.03 8.62
C LEU A 104 16.51 19.05 9.27
N HIS A 105 16.85 20.33 9.11
CA HIS A 105 15.97 21.43 9.52
C HIS A 105 14.70 21.42 8.65
N ASP A 106 13.53 21.61 9.27
CA ASP A 106 12.20 21.67 8.63
C ASP A 106 11.75 20.43 7.84
N ALA A 107 12.55 19.36 7.82
CA ALA A 107 12.15 18.11 7.18
C ALA A 107 11.16 17.32 8.05
N ARG A 108 10.30 16.55 7.38
CA ARG A 108 9.29 15.71 8.01
C ARG A 108 9.34 14.28 7.47
N SER A 109 9.13 13.34 8.39
CA SER A 109 8.91 11.93 8.07
C SER A 109 7.43 11.59 8.15
N VAL A 110 6.89 11.01 7.09
CA VAL A 110 5.51 10.55 7.01
C VAL A 110 5.50 9.03 6.87
N LEU A 111 4.93 8.35 7.87
CA LEU A 111 4.69 6.91 7.84
C LEU A 111 3.23 6.66 7.50
N MET A 112 2.99 6.04 6.36
CA MET A 112 1.67 5.64 5.92
C MET A 112 1.41 4.19 6.35
N CYS A 113 0.22 3.92 6.89
CA CYS A 113 -0.20 2.59 7.29
C CYS A 113 -1.69 2.42 7.03
N ARG A 114 -2.11 1.31 6.45
CA ARG A 114 -3.54 0.96 6.49
C ARG A 114 -3.91 0.64 7.94
N SER A 115 -5.01 1.21 8.43
CA SER A 115 -5.42 0.98 9.82
C SER A 115 -5.75 -0.48 10.11
N THR A 116 -6.16 -1.23 9.08
CA THR A 116 -6.52 -2.65 9.20
C THR A 116 -5.97 -3.49 8.06
N ARG A 117 -5.93 -4.81 8.29
CA ARG A 117 -5.69 -5.84 7.27
C ARG A 117 -6.74 -6.94 7.39
N THR A 118 -6.99 -7.62 6.27
CA THR A 118 -7.86 -8.80 6.22
C THR A 118 -7.04 -10.02 5.81
N LYS A 119 -7.13 -11.11 6.59
CA LYS A 119 -6.51 -12.39 6.27
C LYS A 119 -7.50 -13.51 6.58
N GLY A 120 -7.79 -14.37 5.61
CA GLY A 120 -8.74 -15.47 5.80
C GLY A 120 -10.16 -15.06 6.17
N GLY A 121 -10.59 -13.85 5.83
CA GLY A 121 -11.90 -13.28 6.21
C GLY A 121 -11.89 -12.57 7.57
N GLU A 122 -10.85 -12.70 8.37
CA GLU A 122 -10.70 -12.00 9.64
C GLU A 122 -10.04 -10.64 9.43
N VAL A 123 -10.63 -9.60 10.03
CA VAL A 123 -10.10 -8.23 10.02
C VAL A 123 -9.36 -7.97 11.32
N THR A 124 -8.13 -7.50 11.23
CA THR A 124 -7.29 -7.14 12.38
C THR A 124 -6.76 -5.73 12.25
N SER A 125 -6.50 -5.07 13.39
CA SER A 125 -5.88 -3.74 13.41
C SER A 125 -4.39 -3.82 13.05
N ASN A 126 -3.91 -2.84 12.30
CA ASN A 126 -2.49 -2.56 12.09
C ASN A 126 -1.98 -1.45 13.03
N ILE A 127 -2.88 -0.76 13.72
CA ILE A 127 -2.53 0.07 14.88
C ILE A 127 -2.69 -0.80 16.10
N VAL A 128 -1.60 -1.05 16.83
CA VAL A 128 -1.55 -2.00 17.94
C VAL A 128 -0.98 -1.35 19.20
N TRP A 129 -1.27 -1.92 20.35
CA TRP A 129 -0.65 -1.47 21.60
C TRP A 129 0.85 -1.78 21.63
N HIS A 130 1.22 -2.99 21.30
CA HIS A 130 2.59 -3.50 21.31
C HIS A 130 2.83 -4.40 20.10
N TYR A 131 4.09 -4.44 19.62
CA TYR A 131 4.53 -5.37 18.60
C TYR A 131 5.98 -5.78 18.85
N GLY A 132 6.29 -7.08 18.73
CA GLY A 132 7.58 -7.67 19.09
C GLY A 132 8.74 -7.31 18.15
N HIS A 133 8.48 -6.71 16.99
CA HIS A 133 9.50 -6.27 16.04
C HIS A 133 9.37 -4.77 15.74
N THR A 134 10.51 -4.07 15.69
CA THR A 134 10.55 -2.63 15.44
C THR A 134 11.54 -2.30 14.32
N THR A 135 11.07 -1.67 13.27
CA THR A 135 11.89 -1.10 12.19
C THR A 135 12.24 0.36 12.48
N ILE A 136 11.23 1.15 12.88
CA ILE A 136 11.37 2.55 13.24
C ILE A 136 11.03 2.72 14.72
N PRO A 137 12.01 3.09 15.57
CA PRO A 137 11.77 3.27 16.99
C PRO A 137 10.89 4.49 17.29
N ALA A 138 10.15 4.45 18.41
CA ALA A 138 9.18 5.47 18.79
C ALA A 138 9.76 6.89 18.94
N HIS A 139 11.05 7.02 19.25
CA HIS A 139 11.68 8.36 19.37
C HIS A 139 11.88 9.05 18.01
N LEU A 140 11.77 8.30 16.89
CA LEU A 140 11.78 8.84 15.53
C LEU A 140 10.37 9.00 14.95
N ARG A 141 9.32 8.97 15.78
CA ARG A 141 7.95 9.24 15.34
C ARG A 141 7.79 10.70 14.90
N ASP A 142 7.05 10.91 13.81
CA ASP A 142 6.76 12.27 13.33
C ASP A 142 5.31 12.38 12.86
N ILE A 143 5.00 12.01 11.62
CA ILE A 143 3.65 12.03 11.08
C ILE A 143 3.24 10.59 10.73
N VAL A 144 2.06 10.19 11.20
CA VAL A 144 1.42 8.93 10.79
C VAL A 144 0.16 9.24 10.03
N VAL A 145 -0.05 8.56 8.90
CA VAL A 145 -1.23 8.70 8.05
C VAL A 145 -1.90 7.34 7.88
N THR A 146 -3.19 7.31 8.10
CA THR A 146 -4.06 6.20 7.72
C THR A 146 -5.15 6.70 6.75
N GLU A 147 -5.99 5.81 6.26
CA GLU A 147 -7.16 6.14 5.47
C GLU A 147 -8.18 7.03 6.22
N TYR A 148 -8.07 7.13 7.55
CA TYR A 148 -8.99 7.92 8.39
C TYR A 148 -8.45 9.29 8.77
N GLY A 149 -7.16 9.54 8.55
CA GLY A 149 -6.59 10.84 8.86
C GLY A 149 -5.10 10.82 9.14
N MET A 150 -4.63 11.88 9.80
CA MET A 150 -3.23 12.15 10.06
C MET A 150 -3.01 12.46 11.54
N ALA A 151 -1.98 11.85 12.12
CA ALA A 151 -1.51 12.09 13.49
C ALA A 151 -0.12 12.75 13.47
N MET A 152 -0.03 13.99 14.00
CA MET A 152 1.22 14.74 14.18
C MET A 152 1.81 14.36 15.54
N LEU A 153 2.91 13.60 15.57
CA LEU A 153 3.45 12.97 16.78
C LEU A 153 4.76 13.60 17.28
N ARG A 154 5.52 14.30 16.41
CA ARG A 154 6.80 14.90 16.78
C ARG A 154 6.61 15.93 17.92
N GLY A 155 7.42 15.79 18.98
CA GLY A 155 7.39 16.69 20.14
C GLY A 155 6.19 16.50 21.08
N GLN A 156 5.32 15.50 20.86
CA GLN A 156 4.15 15.25 21.69
C GLN A 156 4.49 14.35 22.89
N ARG A 157 3.81 14.59 24.03
CA ARG A 157 3.86 13.69 25.20
C ARG A 157 3.20 12.35 24.87
N GLU A 158 3.59 11.29 25.54
CA GLU A 158 3.05 9.93 25.28
C GLU A 158 1.52 9.88 25.25
N LYS A 159 0.85 10.50 26.23
CA LYS A 159 -0.63 10.55 26.28
C LYS A 159 -1.23 11.24 25.06
N ASP A 160 -0.58 12.30 24.56
CA ASP A 160 -1.06 13.04 23.39
C ASP A 160 -0.77 12.27 22.09
N VAL A 161 0.33 11.50 22.04
CA VAL A 161 0.62 10.54 20.95
C VAL A 161 -0.46 9.47 20.88
N ILE A 162 -0.78 8.83 22.01
CA ILE A 162 -1.81 7.79 22.09
C ILE A 162 -3.17 8.34 21.63
N ALA A 163 -3.58 9.53 22.14
CA ALA A 163 -4.83 10.17 21.76
C ALA A 163 -4.91 10.42 20.24
N ARG A 164 -3.83 10.93 19.64
CA ARG A 164 -3.75 11.19 18.19
C ARG A 164 -3.76 9.92 17.37
N MET A 165 -3.09 8.86 17.83
CA MET A 165 -3.10 7.56 17.15
C MET A 165 -4.48 6.88 17.22
N LEU A 166 -5.18 6.99 18.35
CA LEU A 166 -6.57 6.52 18.48
C LEU A 166 -7.50 7.23 17.49
N ASN A 167 -7.31 8.53 17.25
CA ASN A 167 -8.14 9.31 16.33
C ASN A 167 -8.05 8.83 14.86
N ILE A 168 -6.98 8.15 14.48
CA ILE A 168 -6.77 7.63 13.12
C ILE A 168 -6.86 6.09 13.03
N ALA A 169 -7.19 5.42 14.13
CA ALA A 169 -7.45 4.00 14.17
C ALA A 169 -8.88 3.69 13.65
N ASP A 170 -9.07 2.48 13.12
CA ASP A 170 -10.40 1.98 12.78
C ASP A 170 -11.27 1.87 14.04
N SER A 171 -12.50 2.39 13.97
CA SER A 171 -13.37 2.52 15.15
C SER A 171 -13.80 1.18 15.76
N ARG A 172 -13.70 0.08 15.03
CA ARG A 172 -13.94 -1.27 15.58
C ARG A 172 -12.91 -1.66 16.63
N PHE A 173 -11.68 -1.13 16.54
CA PHE A 173 -10.57 -1.47 17.43
C PHE A 173 -10.24 -0.38 18.45
N GLN A 174 -10.78 0.83 18.30
CA GLN A 174 -10.54 1.94 19.24
C GLN A 174 -10.86 1.59 20.71
N PRO A 175 -11.99 0.93 21.04
CA PRO A 175 -12.30 0.62 22.44
C PRO A 175 -11.25 -0.26 23.11
N GLU A 176 -10.79 -1.31 22.43
CA GLU A 176 -9.76 -2.22 22.96
C GLU A 176 -8.41 -1.51 23.12
N LEU A 177 -7.99 -0.75 22.12
CA LEU A 177 -6.75 0.02 22.14
C LEU A 177 -6.75 1.07 23.27
N LEU A 178 -7.87 1.76 23.48
CA LEU A 178 -8.04 2.72 24.56
C LEU A 178 -7.95 2.04 25.93
N GLU A 179 -8.62 0.90 26.09
CA GLU A 179 -8.59 0.14 27.33
C GLU A 179 -7.17 -0.36 27.68
N GLN A 180 -6.41 -0.82 26.68
CA GLN A 180 -5.01 -1.21 26.86
C GLN A 180 -4.15 -0.02 27.32
N ALA A 181 -4.34 1.16 26.72
CA ALA A 181 -3.63 2.38 27.10
C ALA A 181 -3.98 2.87 28.53
N LYS A 182 -5.27 2.76 28.92
CA LYS A 182 -5.74 3.09 30.28
C LYS A 182 -5.16 2.13 31.32
N ARG A 183 -5.21 0.82 31.07
CA ARG A 183 -4.62 -0.21 31.95
C ARG A 183 -3.11 -0.02 32.15
N ALA A 184 -2.41 0.44 31.11
CA ALA A 184 -1.00 0.74 31.21
C ALA A 184 -0.69 2.10 31.89
N GLY A 185 -1.71 2.87 32.31
CA GLY A 185 -1.54 4.19 32.91
C GLY A 185 -0.94 5.24 31.99
N LYS A 186 -1.04 5.05 30.67
CA LYS A 186 -0.43 5.92 29.67
C LYS A 186 -1.37 7.01 29.15
N ILE A 187 -2.65 6.91 29.47
CA ILE A 187 -3.66 7.94 29.18
C ILE A 187 -4.59 8.04 30.42
N PRO A 188 -5.20 9.19 30.70
CA PRO A 188 -6.11 9.34 31.84
C PRO A 188 -7.25 8.32 31.78
N ALA A 189 -7.67 7.83 32.98
CA ALA A 189 -8.73 6.83 33.06
C ALA A 189 -10.09 7.33 32.54
N ASP A 190 -10.34 8.63 32.68
CA ASP A 190 -11.53 9.33 32.21
C ASP A 190 -11.44 9.82 30.76
N TYR A 191 -10.31 9.57 30.06
CA TYR A 191 -10.17 9.97 28.66
C TYR A 191 -11.18 9.27 27.76
N GLU A 192 -11.82 10.05 26.92
CA GLU A 192 -12.72 9.57 25.86
C GLU A 192 -12.22 10.03 24.49
N ILE A 193 -12.38 9.18 23.48
CA ILE A 193 -12.04 9.55 22.10
C ILE A 193 -13.08 10.57 21.63
N PRO A 194 -12.66 11.73 21.08
CA PRO A 194 -13.62 12.74 20.63
C PRO A 194 -14.59 12.16 19.57
N PRO A 195 -15.90 12.45 19.67
CA PRO A 195 -16.94 11.79 18.85
C PRO A 195 -16.71 11.87 17.34
N GLN A 196 -16.09 12.95 16.84
CA GLN A 196 -15.77 13.10 15.41
C GLN A 196 -14.79 12.04 14.88
N PHE A 197 -14.03 11.36 15.74
CA PHE A 197 -13.10 10.30 15.39
C PHE A 197 -13.64 8.88 15.66
N CYS A 198 -14.85 8.76 16.19
CA CYS A 198 -15.50 7.47 16.49
C CYS A 198 -16.30 6.90 15.29
N ASN A 199 -16.08 7.43 14.09
CA ASN A 199 -16.78 6.98 12.87
C ASN A 199 -15.77 6.65 11.75
N ASN A 200 -14.66 6.02 12.11
CA ASN A 200 -13.62 5.55 11.22
C ASN A 200 -13.96 4.12 10.75
N PHE A 201 -14.89 4.01 9.80
CA PHE A 201 -15.34 2.74 9.22
C PHE A 201 -15.09 2.71 7.71
N PRO A 202 -14.71 1.55 7.13
CA PRO A 202 -14.53 1.40 5.69
C PRO A 202 -15.77 1.80 4.88
N GLU A 203 -16.97 1.49 5.40
CA GLU A 203 -18.25 1.79 4.76
C GLU A 203 -18.49 3.30 4.63
N ARG A 204 -17.95 4.09 5.55
CA ARG A 204 -17.99 5.56 5.44
C ARG A 204 -17.14 6.05 4.28
N LEU A 205 -15.94 5.52 4.15
CA LEU A 205 -15.01 5.88 3.05
C LEU A 205 -15.59 5.45 1.71
N GLU A 206 -16.14 4.24 1.63
CA GLU A 206 -16.76 3.73 0.41
C GLU A 206 -17.96 4.59 -0.03
N ARG A 207 -18.81 5.02 0.89
CA ARG A 207 -19.92 5.94 0.59
C ARG A 207 -19.42 7.28 0.03
N ILE A 208 -18.30 7.80 0.55
CA ILE A 208 -17.71 9.04 0.04
C ILE A 208 -17.15 8.80 -1.37
N ALA A 209 -16.38 7.73 -1.57
CA ALA A 209 -15.79 7.39 -2.85
C ALA A 209 -16.86 7.11 -3.92
N ALA A 210 -17.90 6.34 -3.58
CA ALA A 210 -19.01 6.03 -4.48
C ALA A 210 -19.73 7.27 -4.99
N ARG A 211 -19.88 8.30 -4.14
CA ARG A 211 -20.49 9.57 -4.53
C ARG A 211 -19.64 10.36 -5.52
N LEU A 212 -18.30 10.22 -5.44
CA LEU A 212 -17.37 11.01 -6.23
C LEU A 212 -16.88 10.28 -7.50
N ARG A 213 -17.06 8.94 -7.58
CA ARG A 213 -16.69 8.16 -8.79
C ARG A 213 -17.38 8.64 -10.08
N PRO A 214 -18.69 9.01 -10.09
CA PRO A 214 -19.31 9.54 -11.29
C PRO A 214 -18.68 10.84 -11.83
N GLU A 215 -17.95 11.57 -10.97
CA GLU A 215 -17.17 12.75 -11.34
C GLU A 215 -15.77 12.41 -11.90
N GLY A 216 -15.46 11.11 -12.11
CA GLY A 216 -14.16 10.62 -12.55
C GLY A 216 -13.09 10.55 -11.45
N LEU A 217 -13.48 10.79 -10.18
CA LEU A 217 -12.56 10.66 -9.04
C LEU A 217 -12.50 9.21 -8.54
N PHE A 218 -11.35 8.82 -8.02
CA PHE A 218 -11.05 7.47 -7.55
C PHE A 218 -11.22 6.37 -8.61
N PRO A 219 -10.69 6.52 -9.83
CA PRO A 219 -10.67 5.44 -10.81
C PRO A 219 -9.79 4.28 -10.29
N ALA A 220 -10.04 3.08 -10.77
CA ALA A 220 -9.27 1.88 -10.38
C ALA A 220 -7.78 2.03 -10.68
N TYR A 221 -7.45 2.72 -11.77
CA TYR A 221 -6.07 2.98 -12.22
C TYR A 221 -5.90 4.48 -12.53
N PRO A 222 -5.64 5.32 -11.49
CA PRO A 222 -5.60 6.77 -11.67
C PRO A 222 -4.45 7.27 -12.57
N PHE A 223 -3.40 6.46 -12.74
CA PHE A 223 -2.24 6.76 -13.58
C PHE A 223 -2.11 5.80 -14.77
N GLY A 224 -3.18 5.11 -15.13
CA GLY A 224 -3.16 4.07 -16.14
C GLY A 224 -2.74 2.72 -15.58
N SER A 225 -2.61 1.73 -16.46
CA SER A 225 -2.21 0.36 -16.14
C SER A 225 -1.36 -0.18 -17.28
N ASP A 226 -0.36 -1.00 -16.96
CA ASP A 226 0.40 -1.79 -17.94
C ASP A 226 -0.33 -3.06 -18.38
N PHE A 227 -1.46 -3.37 -17.75
CA PHE A 227 -2.31 -4.49 -18.16
C PHE A 227 -3.01 -4.21 -19.49
N THR A 228 -3.07 -5.22 -20.34
CA THR A 228 -3.92 -5.17 -21.54
C THR A 228 -5.41 -5.17 -21.15
N PRO A 229 -6.32 -4.80 -22.07
CA PRO A 229 -7.76 -4.90 -21.81
C PRO A 229 -8.19 -6.32 -21.36
N GLU A 230 -7.62 -7.36 -21.98
CA GLU A 230 -7.88 -8.76 -21.64
C GLU A 230 -7.39 -9.09 -20.22
N GLU A 231 -6.21 -8.62 -19.86
CA GLU A 231 -5.64 -8.83 -18.52
C GLU A 231 -6.44 -8.13 -17.44
N LEU A 232 -7.01 -6.95 -17.71
CA LEU A 232 -7.89 -6.24 -16.77
C LEU A 232 -9.18 -7.04 -16.52
N VAL A 233 -9.77 -7.62 -17.58
CA VAL A 233 -10.93 -8.50 -17.47
C VAL A 233 -10.58 -9.76 -16.68
N LEU A 234 -9.45 -10.39 -17.01
CA LEU A 234 -8.95 -11.59 -16.31
C LEU A 234 -8.67 -11.31 -14.83
N ALA A 235 -8.07 -10.17 -14.50
CA ALA A 235 -7.82 -9.79 -13.11
C ALA A 235 -9.13 -9.70 -12.30
N GLY A 236 -10.18 -9.12 -12.89
CA GLY A 236 -11.51 -9.06 -12.29
C GLY A 236 -12.13 -10.45 -12.11
N ALA A 237 -12.07 -11.29 -13.14
CA ALA A 237 -12.60 -12.66 -13.10
C ALA A 237 -11.87 -13.54 -12.08
N LEU A 238 -10.53 -13.47 -12.03
CA LEU A 238 -9.72 -14.22 -11.06
C LEU A 238 -9.96 -13.76 -9.62
N GLN A 239 -10.13 -12.46 -9.40
CA GLN A 239 -10.47 -11.91 -8.08
C GLN A 239 -11.84 -12.39 -7.61
N SER A 240 -12.83 -12.44 -8.49
CA SER A 240 -14.16 -12.95 -8.20
C SER A 240 -14.12 -14.46 -7.88
N LEU A 241 -13.43 -15.25 -8.70
CA LEU A 241 -13.21 -16.68 -8.45
C LEU A 241 -12.54 -16.92 -7.10
N LYS A 242 -11.49 -16.16 -6.77
CA LYS A 242 -10.80 -16.25 -5.48
C LYS A 242 -11.75 -16.00 -4.30
N THR A 243 -12.63 -15.04 -4.43
CA THR A 243 -13.63 -14.72 -3.40
C THR A 243 -14.64 -15.88 -3.24
N LYS A 244 -15.10 -16.44 -4.34
CA LYS A 244 -16.01 -17.60 -4.36
C LYS A 244 -15.38 -18.87 -3.79
N MET A 245 -14.09 -19.07 -4.05
CA MET A 245 -13.32 -20.23 -3.53
C MET A 245 -13.10 -20.16 -2.00
N GLY A 246 -13.22 -19.02 -1.38
CA GLY A 246 -13.16 -18.86 0.08
C GLY A 246 -14.31 -19.55 0.84
N SER A 247 -15.41 -19.95 0.15
CA SER A 247 -16.54 -20.67 0.72
C SER A 247 -16.71 -22.05 0.04
N ARG A 248 -16.65 -23.13 0.83
CA ARG A 248 -16.84 -24.52 0.32
C ARG A 248 -18.16 -24.70 -0.43
N HIS A 249 -19.22 -24.05 0.02
CA HIS A 249 -20.53 -24.16 -0.61
C HIS A 249 -20.58 -23.46 -1.98
N THR A 250 -19.98 -22.29 -2.08
CA THR A 250 -19.90 -21.50 -3.31
C THR A 250 -18.99 -22.17 -4.34
N LEU A 251 -17.87 -22.76 -3.89
CA LEU A 251 -16.96 -23.54 -4.74
C LEU A 251 -17.68 -24.72 -5.41
N PHE A 252 -18.48 -25.47 -4.65
CA PHE A 252 -19.22 -26.63 -5.18
C PHE A 252 -20.26 -26.21 -6.23
N LYS A 253 -20.93 -25.08 -6.01
CA LYS A 253 -21.93 -24.52 -6.92
C LYS A 253 -21.30 -24.01 -8.23
N THR A 254 -20.12 -23.36 -8.12
CA THR A 254 -19.36 -22.86 -9.27
C THR A 254 -18.78 -24.00 -10.10
N LEU A 255 -18.24 -25.04 -9.47
CA LEU A 255 -17.75 -26.26 -10.14
C LEU A 255 -18.88 -27.02 -10.83
N ALA A 256 -20.04 -27.18 -10.19
CA ALA A 256 -21.21 -27.84 -10.78
C ALA A 256 -21.77 -27.06 -11.99
N GLY A 257 -21.72 -25.72 -11.95
CA GLY A 257 -22.08 -24.86 -13.07
C GLY A 257 -21.09 -24.96 -14.24
N ALA A 258 -19.80 -24.98 -13.94
CA ALA A 258 -18.72 -25.10 -14.93
C ALA A 258 -18.74 -26.48 -15.67
N VAL A 259 -19.07 -27.56 -14.96
CA VAL A 259 -19.20 -28.89 -15.53
C VAL A 259 -20.42 -29.00 -16.46
N ARG A 260 -21.48 -28.26 -16.19
CA ARG A 260 -22.69 -28.23 -17.05
C ARG A 260 -22.53 -27.43 -18.35
N ALA A 261 -21.53 -26.56 -18.42
CA ALA A 261 -21.19 -25.82 -19.65
C ALA A 261 -20.47 -26.75 -20.62
N ALA A 262 -21.21 -27.66 -21.25
CA ALA A 262 -20.69 -28.51 -22.30
C ALA A 262 -20.73 -27.75 -23.64
N GLY A 263 -19.60 -27.60 -24.32
CA GLY A 263 -19.46 -26.98 -25.64
C GLY A 263 -18.05 -26.41 -25.86
N ALA A 264 -17.72 -26.18 -27.13
CA ALA A 264 -16.49 -25.46 -27.48
C ALA A 264 -16.53 -24.02 -26.94
N PRO A 265 -15.39 -23.46 -26.50
CA PRO A 265 -15.33 -22.08 -26.06
C PRO A 265 -15.84 -21.13 -27.15
N PRO A 266 -16.64 -20.11 -26.80
CA PRO A 266 -17.05 -19.10 -27.78
C PRO A 266 -15.83 -18.32 -28.29
N ALA A 267 -15.86 -17.88 -29.56
CA ALA A 267 -14.76 -17.11 -30.16
C ALA A 267 -14.37 -15.87 -29.33
N ALA A 268 -15.35 -15.24 -28.72
CA ALA A 268 -15.11 -14.09 -27.82
C ALA A 268 -14.27 -14.40 -26.56
N ALA A 269 -14.21 -15.69 -26.16
CA ALA A 269 -13.39 -16.10 -25.00
C ALA A 269 -11.93 -16.38 -25.37
N MET A 270 -11.61 -16.61 -26.64
CA MET A 270 -10.29 -17.05 -27.08
C MET A 270 -9.15 -16.12 -26.64
N PRO A 271 -9.26 -14.77 -26.69
CA PRO A 271 -8.20 -13.88 -26.22
C PRO A 271 -7.87 -14.09 -24.73
N TYR A 272 -8.89 -14.31 -23.90
CA TYR A 272 -8.73 -14.55 -22.47
C TYR A 272 -8.12 -15.93 -22.19
N LEU A 273 -8.57 -16.96 -22.91
CA LEU A 273 -8.05 -18.32 -22.77
C LEU A 273 -6.59 -18.40 -23.21
N ALA A 274 -6.26 -17.85 -24.37
CA ALA A 274 -4.88 -17.81 -24.87
C ALA A 274 -3.95 -17.07 -23.92
N ARG A 275 -4.41 -15.94 -23.33
CA ARG A 275 -3.60 -15.20 -22.34
C ARG A 275 -3.32 -16.02 -21.08
N MET A 276 -4.21 -16.96 -20.73
CA MET A 276 -4.07 -17.87 -19.58
C MET A 276 -3.42 -19.22 -19.94
N GLY A 277 -3.13 -19.49 -21.21
CA GLY A 277 -2.66 -20.79 -21.67
C GLY A 277 -3.72 -21.91 -21.54
N LEU A 278 -5.00 -21.55 -21.68
CA LEU A 278 -6.14 -22.43 -21.52
C LEU A 278 -6.96 -22.56 -22.83
N ASP A 279 -6.43 -22.13 -23.95
CA ASP A 279 -7.06 -22.20 -25.28
C ASP A 279 -7.08 -23.62 -25.87
N ASP A 280 -6.08 -24.45 -25.54
CA ASP A 280 -5.98 -25.85 -25.94
C ASP A 280 -5.55 -26.75 -24.76
N PRO A 281 -6.46 -27.05 -23.83
CA PRO A 281 -6.12 -27.75 -22.58
C PRO A 281 -5.82 -29.22 -22.82
N ASP A 282 -4.62 -29.67 -22.50
CA ASP A 282 -4.16 -31.06 -22.63
C ASP A 282 -4.52 -31.94 -21.43
N GLU A 283 -4.69 -31.31 -20.23
CA GLU A 283 -4.97 -32.00 -18.98
C GLU A 283 -6.42 -31.77 -18.50
N LEU A 284 -6.96 -32.77 -17.78
CA LEU A 284 -8.26 -32.63 -17.09
C LEU A 284 -8.35 -31.44 -16.17
N LYS A 285 -7.23 -31.08 -15.54
CA LYS A 285 -7.11 -29.95 -14.65
C LYS A 285 -7.22 -28.63 -15.40
N GLU A 286 -6.57 -28.51 -16.53
CA GLU A 286 -6.62 -27.32 -17.40
C GLU A 286 -8.03 -27.16 -18.00
N THR A 287 -8.65 -28.27 -18.45
CA THR A 287 -10.05 -28.27 -18.88
C THR A 287 -10.98 -27.75 -17.76
N ALA A 288 -10.74 -28.14 -16.52
CA ALA A 288 -11.52 -27.63 -15.39
C ALA A 288 -11.31 -26.12 -15.15
N TYR A 289 -10.07 -25.65 -15.26
CA TYR A 289 -9.77 -24.21 -15.15
C TYR A 289 -10.36 -23.40 -16.30
N GLN A 290 -10.28 -23.90 -17.53
CA GLN A 290 -10.92 -23.28 -18.68
C GLN A 290 -12.42 -23.09 -18.44
N LYS A 291 -13.12 -24.15 -18.00
CA LYS A 291 -14.56 -24.11 -17.74
C LYS A 291 -14.93 -23.17 -16.59
N LEU A 292 -14.11 -23.12 -15.53
CA LEU A 292 -14.30 -22.19 -14.43
C LEU A 292 -14.16 -20.73 -14.89
N LEU A 293 -13.13 -20.45 -15.68
CA LEU A 293 -12.90 -19.12 -16.22
C LEU A 293 -14.03 -18.68 -17.17
N LEU A 294 -14.47 -19.57 -18.07
CA LEU A 294 -15.57 -19.29 -18.98
C LEU A 294 -16.88 -18.99 -18.23
N ALA A 295 -17.19 -19.78 -17.20
CA ALA A 295 -18.37 -19.54 -16.37
C ALA A 295 -18.33 -18.17 -15.68
N GLU A 296 -17.15 -17.79 -15.17
CA GLU A 296 -16.96 -16.53 -14.51
C GLU A 296 -17.04 -15.33 -15.46
N LEU A 297 -16.39 -15.42 -16.62
CA LEU A 297 -16.46 -14.38 -17.65
C LEU A 297 -17.89 -14.15 -18.14
N LYS A 298 -18.67 -15.23 -18.26
CA LYS A 298 -20.09 -15.15 -18.61
C LYS A 298 -20.92 -14.50 -17.51
N GLU A 299 -20.68 -14.84 -16.25
CA GLU A 299 -21.40 -14.26 -15.09
C GLU A 299 -21.10 -12.74 -14.94
N LEU A 300 -19.88 -12.34 -15.27
CA LEU A 300 -19.46 -10.94 -15.27
C LEU A 300 -19.89 -10.16 -16.52
N GLY A 301 -20.51 -10.81 -17.52
CA GLY A 301 -21.05 -10.17 -18.71
C GLY A 301 -20.01 -9.87 -19.80
N TYR A 302 -18.89 -10.57 -19.80
CA TYR A 302 -17.85 -10.46 -20.84
C TYR A 302 -18.04 -11.45 -22.00
N LEU A 303 -18.93 -12.43 -21.85
CA LEU A 303 -19.27 -13.46 -22.85
C LEU A 303 -20.78 -13.56 -23.02
#